data_952d768e1a4862649af01068b8524efc
#
_entry.id   952d768e1a4862649af01068b8524efc
#
_cell.length_a   1.000
_cell.length_b   1.000
_cell.length_c   1.000
_cell.angle_alpha   90.00
_cell.angle_beta   90.00
_cell.angle_gamma   90.00
#
_symmetry.space_group_name_H-M   'P 1'
#
loop_
_entity.id
_entity.type
_entity.pdbx_description
1 polymer ?
#
loop_
_entity_poly.entity_id
_entity_poly.type
_entity_poly.pdbx_seq_one_letter_code
_entity_poly.pdbx_strand_id
1 'polypeptide(L)'
;MKVKVFKLRGKNFRERIVSLKENIVTKMTMGILRPFNRHRMVQMDHIREDPENPIVFLGNHAEIYGPIASALCMPVDVRFWVINMMMFDKKVVRPYLYENTFSKKTFLPVFVRKLLAWYLGWLSVNVMNSLRAIAVYRDSPMKLRQTLRESVEALENGENLMIYPEHPEGK
;
A
#
# COMPACT_ATOMS: atom_id res chain seq x y z
N MET A 1 -14.19 24.83 -26.72
CA MET A 1 -12.94 24.05 -26.61
C MET A 1 -13.35 22.60 -26.35
N LYS A 2 -13.29 21.72 -27.37
CA LYS A 2 -13.74 20.33 -27.21
C LYS A 2 -12.61 19.51 -26.58
N VAL A 3 -12.79 19.11 -25.34
CA VAL A 3 -11.89 18.15 -24.67
C VAL A 3 -12.07 16.80 -25.35
N LYS A 4 -11.04 16.32 -26.04
CA LYS A 4 -11.01 14.93 -26.55
C LYS A 4 -10.81 14.00 -25.37
N VAL A 5 -11.88 13.38 -24.93
CA VAL A 5 -11.80 12.26 -24.00
C VAL A 5 -11.14 11.09 -24.75
N PHE A 6 -9.89 10.81 -24.45
CA PHE A 6 -9.21 9.61 -24.91
C PHE A 6 -9.80 8.43 -24.15
N LYS A 7 -10.73 7.74 -24.80
CA LYS A 7 -11.27 6.47 -24.31
C LYS A 7 -10.16 5.41 -24.43
N LEU A 8 -9.29 5.33 -23.44
CA LEU A 8 -8.35 4.22 -23.32
C LEU A 8 -9.18 2.95 -23.14
N ARG A 9 -9.08 2.06 -24.13
CA ARG A 9 -9.69 0.73 -24.20
C ARG A 9 -9.04 -0.14 -23.12
N GLY A 10 -9.38 0.11 -21.84
CA GLY A 10 -8.90 -0.64 -20.69
C GLY A 10 -9.84 -1.81 -20.41
N LYS A 11 -9.27 -2.93 -20.01
CA LYS A 11 -9.96 -4.06 -19.40
C LYS A 11 -11.00 -3.56 -18.40
N ASN A 12 -12.19 -4.16 -18.40
CA ASN A 12 -13.28 -3.80 -17.50
C ASN A 12 -12.77 -3.67 -16.06
N PHE A 13 -13.20 -2.61 -15.37
CA PHE A 13 -12.83 -2.29 -14.00
C PHE A 13 -12.92 -3.51 -13.06
N ARG A 14 -13.97 -4.34 -13.18
CA ARG A 14 -14.08 -5.61 -12.46
C ARG A 14 -12.93 -6.58 -12.71
N GLU A 15 -12.44 -6.67 -13.93
CA GLU A 15 -11.28 -7.53 -14.27
C GLU A 15 -9.97 -6.99 -13.68
N ARG A 16 -9.84 -5.66 -13.53
CA ARG A 16 -8.71 -5.05 -12.84
C ARG A 16 -8.71 -5.35 -11.34
N ILE A 17 -9.85 -5.22 -10.65
CA ILE A 17 -10.00 -5.56 -9.23
C ILE A 17 -9.68 -7.03 -8.98
N VAL A 18 -10.17 -7.92 -9.82
CA VAL A 18 -9.88 -9.36 -9.75
C VAL A 18 -8.38 -9.61 -9.95
N SER A 19 -7.77 -8.96 -10.93
CA SER A 19 -6.32 -9.08 -11.23
C SER A 19 -5.42 -8.63 -10.08
N LEU A 20 -5.77 -7.57 -9.35
CA LEU A 20 -4.98 -7.05 -8.23
C LEU A 20 -4.99 -7.98 -7.01
N LYS A 21 -6.11 -8.65 -6.76
CA LYS A 21 -6.26 -9.63 -5.68
C LYS A 21 -5.87 -11.06 -6.09
N GLU A 22 -5.45 -11.27 -7.32
CA GLU A 22 -5.12 -12.61 -7.82
C GLU A 22 -3.77 -13.16 -7.37
N ASN A 23 -2.87 -12.32 -6.85
CA ASN A 23 -1.65 -12.84 -6.27
C ASN A 23 -1.98 -13.70 -5.04
N ILE A 24 -1.77 -15.00 -5.17
CA ILE A 24 -2.08 -15.99 -4.12
C ILE A 24 -1.40 -15.67 -2.79
N VAL A 25 -0.21 -15.09 -2.83
CA VAL A 25 0.55 -14.66 -1.64
C VAL A 25 -0.20 -13.56 -0.91
N THR A 26 -0.71 -12.56 -1.64
CA THR A 26 -1.49 -11.47 -1.06
C THR A 26 -2.80 -11.97 -0.49
N LYS A 27 -3.52 -12.84 -1.21
CA LYS A 27 -4.77 -13.46 -0.70
C LYS A 27 -4.55 -14.25 0.58
N MET A 28 -3.51 -15.07 0.62
CA MET A 28 -3.15 -15.84 1.82
C MET A 28 -2.76 -14.92 2.98
N THR A 29 -1.94 -13.91 2.71
CA THR A 29 -1.52 -12.93 3.74
C THR A 29 -2.73 -12.20 4.32
N MET A 30 -3.62 -11.67 3.47
CA MET A 30 -4.84 -11.01 3.90
C MET A 30 -5.77 -11.96 4.68
N GLY A 31 -5.90 -13.22 4.23
CA GLY A 31 -6.68 -14.25 4.92
C GLY A 31 -6.16 -14.55 6.32
N ILE A 32 -4.84 -14.63 6.49
CA ILE A 32 -4.20 -14.87 7.79
C ILE A 32 -4.32 -13.64 8.71
N LEU A 33 -4.19 -12.43 8.17
CA LEU A 33 -4.22 -11.21 8.96
C LEU A 33 -5.64 -10.80 9.39
N ARG A 34 -6.65 -11.15 8.60
CA ARG A 34 -8.04 -10.74 8.82
C ARG A 34 -8.61 -11.11 10.20
N PRO A 35 -8.44 -12.33 10.74
CA PRO A 35 -8.97 -12.67 12.06
C PRO A 35 -8.28 -11.92 13.21
N PHE A 36 -7.03 -11.48 13.02
CA PHE A 36 -6.28 -10.71 14.02
C PHE A 36 -6.54 -9.21 13.95
N ASN A 37 -7.13 -8.73 12.85
CA ASN A 37 -7.42 -7.31 12.60
C ASN A 37 -8.92 -7.10 12.45
N ARG A 38 -9.67 -7.32 13.54
CA ARG A 38 -11.12 -7.08 13.57
C ARG A 38 -11.40 -5.58 13.75
N HIS A 39 -11.13 -4.79 12.74
CA HIS A 39 -11.50 -3.39 12.73
C HIS A 39 -12.92 -3.23 12.19
N ARG A 40 -13.73 -2.41 12.85
CA ARG A 40 -15.04 -2.02 12.37
C ARG A 40 -14.90 -0.69 11.65
N MET A 41 -15.22 -0.67 10.38
CA MET A 41 -15.37 0.57 9.63
C MET A 41 -16.67 1.25 10.06
N VAL A 42 -16.58 2.53 10.42
CA VAL A 42 -17.69 3.33 10.86
C VAL A 42 -17.90 4.46 9.87
N GLN A 43 -19.16 4.73 9.49
CA GLN A 43 -19.53 5.80 8.55
C GLN A 43 -18.93 5.67 7.14
N MET A 44 -18.71 4.43 6.68
CA MET A 44 -18.16 4.15 5.34
C MET A 44 -19.23 3.69 4.34
N ASP A 45 -20.50 3.64 4.75
CA ASP A 45 -21.60 3.08 3.96
C ASP A 45 -21.90 3.87 2.68
N HIS A 46 -21.48 5.13 2.64
CA HIS A 46 -21.62 6.02 1.49
C HIS A 46 -20.40 6.01 0.54
N ILE A 47 -19.30 5.34 0.94
CA ILE A 47 -18.12 5.23 0.10
C ILE A 47 -18.33 4.06 -0.86
N ARG A 48 -18.35 4.35 -2.14
CA ARG A 48 -18.52 3.38 -3.22
C ARG A 48 -17.46 3.56 -4.27
N GLU A 49 -17.21 2.50 -5.03
CA GLU A 49 -16.37 2.57 -6.21
C GLU A 49 -17.02 3.48 -7.25
N ASP A 50 -16.36 4.58 -7.57
CA ASP A 50 -16.76 5.51 -8.61
C ASP A 50 -15.51 5.96 -9.39
N PRO A 51 -15.25 5.32 -10.54
CA PRO A 51 -14.09 5.65 -11.35
C PRO A 51 -14.12 7.06 -11.97
N GLU A 52 -15.29 7.69 -12.02
CA GLU A 52 -15.42 9.07 -12.50
C GLU A 52 -15.04 10.09 -11.41
N ASN A 53 -15.17 9.68 -10.13
CA ASN A 53 -14.87 10.50 -8.97
C ASN A 53 -13.97 9.77 -7.99
N PRO A 54 -12.69 9.53 -8.33
CA PRO A 54 -11.76 8.84 -7.46
C PRO A 54 -11.48 9.64 -6.19
N ILE A 55 -11.27 8.93 -5.09
CA ILE A 55 -11.12 9.50 -3.74
C ILE A 55 -9.67 9.41 -3.29
N VAL A 56 -9.15 10.50 -2.71
CA VAL A 56 -7.90 10.49 -1.96
C VAL A 56 -8.21 10.39 -0.48
N PHE A 57 -7.89 9.24 0.12
CA PHE A 57 -8.03 9.01 1.54
C PHE A 57 -6.77 9.46 2.28
N LEU A 58 -6.97 10.19 3.37
CA LEU A 58 -5.91 10.54 4.30
C LEU A 58 -6.09 9.74 5.58
N GLY A 59 -5.08 8.99 5.96
CA GLY A 59 -5.12 8.16 7.15
C GLY A 59 -4.01 8.50 8.13
N ASN A 60 -4.25 8.15 9.41
CA ASN A 60 -3.21 8.12 10.41
C ASN A 60 -2.38 6.84 10.23
N HIS A 61 -1.05 6.96 10.20
CA HIS A 61 -0.16 5.83 9.98
C HIS A 61 -0.22 4.82 11.14
N ALA A 62 -0.35 5.30 12.39
CA ALA A 62 -0.43 4.46 13.60
C ALA A 62 0.55 3.27 13.53
N GLU A 63 1.79 3.53 13.23
CA GLU A 63 2.85 2.56 12.94
C GLU A 63 2.45 1.63 11.77
N ILE A 64 2.44 0.32 12.00
CA ILE A 64 2.09 -0.68 10.99
C ILE A 64 0.57 -0.95 10.92
N TYR A 65 -0.19 -0.50 11.93
CA TYR A 65 -1.61 -0.82 12.05
C TYR A 65 -2.48 -0.11 11.01
N GLY A 66 -2.26 1.19 10.80
CA GLY A 66 -3.04 1.98 9.85
C GLY A 66 -3.04 1.38 8.43
N PRO A 67 -1.88 1.16 7.82
CA PRO A 67 -1.79 0.55 6.50
C PRO A 67 -2.41 -0.84 6.40
N ILE A 68 -2.20 -1.70 7.41
CA ILE A 68 -2.78 -3.06 7.42
C ILE A 68 -4.30 -2.99 7.54
N ALA A 69 -4.82 -2.20 8.48
CA ALA A 69 -6.26 -2.05 8.68
C ALA A 69 -6.94 -1.51 7.42
N SER A 70 -6.36 -0.50 6.77
CA SER A 70 -6.88 0.03 5.52
C SER A 70 -6.85 -1.01 4.41
N ALA A 71 -5.76 -1.74 4.22
CA ALA A 71 -5.67 -2.78 3.20
C ALA A 71 -6.68 -3.92 3.39
N LEU A 72 -7.07 -4.22 4.64
CA LEU A 72 -8.00 -5.31 4.96
C LEU A 72 -9.47 -4.89 4.96
N CYS A 73 -9.75 -3.62 5.32
CA CYS A 73 -11.08 -3.19 5.69
C CYS A 73 -11.67 -2.13 4.77
N MET A 74 -10.88 -1.47 3.89
CA MET A 74 -11.44 -0.48 2.95
C MET A 74 -12.51 -1.12 2.07
N PRO A 75 -13.68 -0.47 1.92
CA PRO A 75 -14.78 -0.97 1.10
C PRO A 75 -14.51 -0.84 -0.40
N VAL A 76 -13.52 -0.04 -0.78
CA VAL A 76 -13.11 0.25 -2.15
C VAL A 76 -11.63 -0.08 -2.35
N ASP A 77 -11.24 -0.35 -3.58
CA ASP A 77 -9.83 -0.57 -3.90
C ASP A 77 -9.07 0.75 -3.83
N VAL A 78 -7.89 0.70 -3.20
CA VAL A 78 -7.02 1.87 -3.02
C VAL A 78 -5.58 1.52 -3.36
N ARG A 79 -4.87 2.47 -3.97
CA ARG A 79 -3.42 2.41 -4.14
C ARG A 79 -2.76 3.15 -2.98
N PHE A 80 -1.84 2.49 -2.31
CA PHE A 80 -1.16 3.04 -1.13
C PHE A 80 0.10 3.80 -1.53
N TRP A 81 0.34 4.94 -0.90
CA TRP A 81 1.66 5.54 -0.87
C TRP A 81 2.55 4.77 0.11
N VAL A 82 3.66 4.27 -0.39
CA VAL A 82 4.60 3.45 0.39
C VAL A 82 6.01 3.95 0.16
N ILE A 83 6.80 4.02 1.22
CA ILE A 83 8.21 4.39 1.09
C ILE A 83 8.92 3.47 0.09
N ASN A 84 9.67 4.06 -0.83
CA ASN A 84 10.34 3.34 -1.92
C ASN A 84 11.18 2.14 -1.45
N MET A 85 11.80 2.23 -0.28
CA MET A 85 12.61 1.15 0.31
C MET A 85 11.82 -0.14 0.55
N MET A 86 10.49 -0.08 0.66
CA MET A 86 9.63 -1.25 0.92
C MET A 86 9.13 -1.95 -0.35
N MET A 87 9.44 -1.44 -1.55
CA MET A 87 8.79 -1.87 -2.79
C MET A 87 9.69 -2.63 -3.77
N PHE A 88 10.95 -2.20 -3.96
CA PHE A 88 11.68 -2.61 -5.15
C PHE A 88 12.65 -3.78 -4.91
N ASP A 89 13.51 -3.70 -3.93
CA ASP A 89 14.56 -4.70 -3.75
C ASP A 89 14.51 -5.33 -2.36
N LYS A 90 14.32 -6.65 -2.36
CA LYS A 90 14.38 -7.46 -1.14
C LYS A 90 15.69 -7.29 -0.37
N LYS A 91 16.79 -6.98 -1.08
CA LYS A 91 18.09 -6.72 -0.46
C LYS A 91 18.12 -5.43 0.35
N VAL A 92 17.28 -4.44 -0.03
CA VAL A 92 17.11 -3.17 0.70
C VAL A 92 16.06 -3.30 1.79
N VAL A 93 14.95 -3.96 1.51
CA VAL A 93 13.85 -4.13 2.47
C VAL A 93 14.27 -4.91 3.71
N ARG A 94 15.07 -5.95 3.55
CA ARG A 94 15.49 -6.83 4.66
C ARG A 94 16.30 -6.10 5.74
N PRO A 95 17.42 -5.40 5.42
CA PRO A 95 18.13 -4.62 6.43
C PRO A 95 17.28 -3.50 7.01
N TYR A 96 16.49 -2.81 6.20
CA TYR A 96 15.57 -1.78 6.67
C TYR A 96 14.60 -2.30 7.75
N LEU A 97 13.94 -3.44 7.50
CA LEU A 97 13.05 -4.08 8.48
C LEU A 97 13.81 -4.56 9.72
N TYR A 98 15.01 -5.11 9.52
CA TYR A 98 15.82 -5.55 10.65
C TYR A 98 16.18 -4.39 11.57
N GLU A 99 16.70 -3.30 11.02
CA GLU A 99 17.14 -2.13 11.78
C GLU A 99 15.99 -1.38 12.44
N ASN A 100 14.90 -1.14 11.70
CA ASN A 100 13.82 -0.29 12.20
C ASN A 100 12.76 -1.05 13.03
N THR A 101 12.63 -2.36 12.83
CA THR A 101 11.57 -3.14 13.48
C THR A 101 12.12 -4.19 14.43
N PHE A 102 13.04 -5.03 13.96
CA PHE A 102 13.44 -6.24 14.71
C PHE A 102 14.66 -6.03 15.61
N SER A 103 15.55 -5.11 15.30
CA SER A 103 16.70 -4.81 16.17
C SER A 103 16.28 -4.37 17.56
N LYS A 104 15.17 -3.65 17.66
CA LYS A 104 14.58 -3.15 18.91
C LYS A 104 13.91 -4.24 19.76
N LYS A 105 13.62 -5.41 19.19
CA LYS A 105 12.93 -6.53 19.86
C LYS A 105 13.93 -7.50 20.48
N THR A 106 14.56 -7.09 21.57
CA THR A 106 15.65 -7.81 22.24
C THR A 106 15.26 -9.14 22.88
N PHE A 107 13.96 -9.40 23.07
CA PHE A 107 13.46 -10.67 23.60
C PHE A 107 13.58 -11.85 22.61
N LEU A 108 13.80 -11.56 21.31
CA LEU A 108 13.98 -12.59 20.29
C LEU A 108 15.46 -12.87 20.02
N PRO A 109 15.87 -14.13 19.85
CA PRO A 109 17.22 -14.48 19.40
C PRO A 109 17.57 -13.82 18.07
N VAL A 110 18.83 -13.46 17.88
CA VAL A 110 19.30 -12.73 16.67
C VAL A 110 18.97 -13.47 15.37
N PHE A 111 19.11 -14.79 15.36
CA PHE A 111 18.81 -15.59 14.15
C PHE A 111 17.32 -15.54 13.80
N VAL A 112 16.42 -15.55 14.80
CA VAL A 112 14.96 -15.42 14.58
C VAL A 112 14.64 -14.05 14.01
N ARG A 113 15.23 -12.97 14.54
CA ARG A 113 15.05 -11.61 14.04
C ARG A 113 15.47 -11.50 12.56
N LYS A 114 16.62 -12.08 12.20
CA LYS A 114 17.11 -12.11 10.82
C LYS A 114 16.20 -12.91 9.90
N LEU A 115 15.71 -14.07 10.36
CA LEU A 115 14.77 -14.89 9.59
C LEU A 115 13.43 -14.17 9.34
N LEU A 116 12.90 -13.51 10.38
CA LEU A 116 11.69 -12.71 10.25
C LEU A 116 11.88 -11.53 9.29
N ALA A 117 12.98 -10.81 9.38
CA ALA A 117 13.30 -9.73 8.46
C ALA A 117 13.45 -10.24 7.00
N TRP A 118 14.04 -11.42 6.82
CA TRP A 118 14.15 -12.06 5.51
C TRP A 118 12.80 -12.42 4.91
N TYR A 119 11.94 -13.08 5.70
CA TYR A 119 10.61 -13.50 5.26
C TYR A 119 9.69 -12.31 5.01
N LEU A 120 9.61 -11.38 5.96
CA LEU A 120 8.76 -10.20 5.84
C LEU A 120 9.25 -9.23 4.76
N GLY A 121 10.54 -9.16 4.50
CA GLY A 121 11.06 -8.40 3.36
C GLY A 121 10.63 -8.98 2.01
N TRP A 122 10.62 -10.31 1.89
CA TRP A 122 10.08 -10.97 0.71
C TRP A 122 8.56 -10.74 0.57
N LEU A 123 7.83 -10.88 1.67
CA LEU A 123 6.38 -10.72 1.72
C LEU A 123 5.98 -9.28 1.38
N SER A 124 6.65 -8.28 1.97
CA SER A 124 6.38 -6.86 1.73
C SER A 124 6.46 -6.51 0.24
N VAL A 125 7.55 -6.85 -0.43
CA VAL A 125 7.72 -6.56 -1.85
C VAL A 125 6.61 -7.20 -2.69
N ASN A 126 6.25 -8.46 -2.40
CA ASN A 126 5.18 -9.14 -3.15
C ASN A 126 3.80 -8.49 -2.91
N VAL A 127 3.48 -8.17 -1.66
CA VAL A 127 2.20 -7.55 -1.30
C VAL A 127 2.09 -6.14 -1.89
N MET A 128 3.13 -5.30 -1.73
CA MET A 128 3.11 -3.92 -2.24
C MET A 128 2.98 -3.87 -3.76
N ASN A 129 3.69 -4.74 -4.47
CA ASN A 129 3.55 -4.85 -5.92
C ASN A 129 2.15 -5.34 -6.33
N SER A 130 1.59 -6.30 -5.60
CA SER A 130 0.24 -6.80 -5.85
C SER A 130 -0.84 -5.73 -5.61
N LEU A 131 -0.65 -4.89 -4.60
CA LEU A 131 -1.53 -3.75 -4.32
C LEU A 131 -1.27 -2.54 -5.24
N ARG A 132 -0.33 -2.65 -6.18
CA ARG A 132 0.07 -1.56 -7.08
C ARG A 132 0.41 -0.27 -6.33
N ALA A 133 1.05 -0.42 -5.16
CA ALA A 133 1.43 0.71 -4.33
C ALA A 133 2.30 1.72 -5.12
N ILE A 134 2.19 3.00 -4.78
CA ILE A 134 2.98 4.07 -5.39
C ILE A 134 4.18 4.37 -4.50
N ALA A 135 5.37 4.32 -5.10
CA ALA A 135 6.60 4.57 -4.38
C ALA A 135 6.76 6.04 -4.01
N VAL A 136 7.00 6.32 -2.73
CA VAL A 136 7.29 7.68 -2.23
C VAL A 136 8.78 7.83 -1.99
N TYR A 137 9.38 8.79 -2.69
CA TYR A 137 10.80 9.13 -2.57
C TYR A 137 10.95 10.38 -1.71
N ARG A 138 11.18 10.21 -0.41
CA ARG A 138 11.30 11.33 0.54
C ARG A 138 12.61 12.10 0.38
N ASP A 139 13.67 11.42 -0.01
CA ASP A 139 15.03 11.95 -0.03
C ASP A 139 15.42 12.63 -1.37
N SER A 140 14.50 12.67 -2.34
CA SER A 140 14.80 13.22 -3.67
C SER A 140 13.62 14.02 -4.23
N PRO A 141 13.72 15.36 -4.28
CA PRO A 141 12.66 16.21 -4.86
C PRO A 141 12.36 15.86 -6.34
N MET A 142 13.36 15.45 -7.11
CA MET A 142 13.14 15.02 -8.51
C MET A 142 12.30 13.74 -8.57
N LYS A 143 12.59 12.76 -7.72
CA LYS A 143 11.83 11.50 -7.68
C LYS A 143 10.46 11.68 -7.04
N LEU A 144 10.28 12.66 -6.15
CA LEU A 144 8.97 13.01 -5.62
C LEU A 144 8.01 13.47 -6.74
N ARG A 145 8.51 14.15 -7.77
CA ARG A 145 7.71 14.47 -8.96
C ARG A 145 7.19 13.22 -9.68
N GLN A 146 7.97 12.14 -9.69
CA GLN A 146 7.50 10.86 -10.22
C GLN A 146 6.35 10.30 -9.38
N THR A 147 6.47 10.31 -8.04
CA THR A 147 5.38 9.90 -7.14
C THR A 147 4.09 10.66 -7.44
N LEU A 148 4.20 11.99 -7.57
CA LEU A 148 3.03 12.84 -7.86
C LEU A 148 2.44 12.54 -9.24
N ARG A 149 3.29 12.33 -10.27
CA ARG A 149 2.83 11.96 -11.62
C ARG A 149 2.07 10.64 -11.61
N GLU A 150 2.64 9.61 -10.99
CA GLU A 150 1.98 8.30 -10.86
C GLU A 150 0.67 8.39 -10.07
N SER A 151 0.59 9.30 -9.08
CA SER A 151 -0.63 9.55 -8.32
C SER A 151 -1.71 10.21 -9.16
N VAL A 152 -1.36 11.23 -9.95
CA VAL A 152 -2.29 11.90 -10.88
C VAL A 152 -2.77 10.91 -11.93
N GLU A 153 -1.86 10.14 -12.53
CA GLU A 153 -2.22 9.11 -13.50
C GLU A 153 -3.17 8.06 -12.91
N ALA A 154 -2.96 7.65 -11.66
CA ALA A 154 -3.85 6.74 -10.97
C ALA A 154 -5.26 7.33 -10.81
N LEU A 155 -5.37 8.58 -10.36
CA LEU A 155 -6.64 9.29 -10.23
C LEU A 155 -7.34 9.46 -11.60
N GLU A 156 -6.60 9.86 -12.64
CA GLU A 156 -7.13 9.97 -14.00
C GLU A 156 -7.65 8.63 -14.55
N ASN A 157 -7.09 7.52 -14.07
CA ASN A 157 -7.57 6.17 -14.38
C ASN A 157 -8.74 5.69 -13.48
N GLY A 158 -9.26 6.56 -12.61
CA GLY A 158 -10.36 6.24 -11.70
C GLY A 158 -9.94 5.36 -10.51
N GLU A 159 -8.66 5.38 -10.13
CA GLU A 159 -8.14 4.59 -9.00
C GLU A 159 -8.08 5.48 -7.75
N ASN A 160 -8.55 4.97 -6.61
CA ASN A 160 -8.48 5.68 -5.35
C ASN A 160 -7.07 5.61 -4.75
N LEU A 161 -6.71 6.63 -3.97
CA LEU A 161 -5.42 6.69 -3.29
C LEU A 161 -5.59 6.67 -1.77
N MET A 162 -4.61 6.06 -1.08
CA MET A 162 -4.47 6.11 0.37
C MET A 162 -3.12 6.68 0.75
N ILE A 163 -3.12 7.79 1.46
CA ILE A 163 -1.93 8.54 1.86
C ILE A 163 -1.87 8.64 3.38
N TYR A 164 -0.68 8.41 3.93
CA TYR A 164 -0.38 8.59 5.35
C TYR A 164 0.63 9.74 5.48
N PRO A 165 0.16 10.98 5.71
CA PRO A 165 1.03 12.16 5.72
C PRO A 165 1.91 12.24 6.96
N GLU A 166 1.57 11.52 8.02
CA GLU A 166 2.30 11.55 9.28
C GLU A 166 3.66 10.85 9.20
N HIS A 167 4.63 11.40 9.92
CA HIS A 167 5.90 10.72 10.13
C HIS A 167 5.69 9.58 11.17
N PRO A 168 6.19 8.36 10.91
CA PRO A 168 5.96 7.23 11.82
C PRO A 168 6.53 7.43 13.24
N GLU A 169 7.40 8.39 13.43
CA GLU A 169 8.06 8.68 14.74
C GLU A 169 7.38 9.79 15.56
N GLY A 170 6.20 10.25 15.18
CA GLY A 170 5.34 11.11 16.01
C GLY A 170 6.07 12.29 16.68
N LYS A 171 6.75 13.15 15.91
CA LYS A 171 7.27 14.42 16.39
C LYS A 171 6.51 15.56 15.77
#